data_b2d9b933fdaefd4e8b89912def2a8448
#
_entry.id   b2d9b933fdaefd4e8b89912def2a8448
#
_cell.length_a   1.000
_cell.length_b   1.000
_cell.length_c   1.000
_cell.angle_alpha   90.00
_cell.angle_beta   90.00
_cell.angle_gamma   90.00
#
_symmetry.space_group_name_H-M   'P 1'
#
loop_
_entity.id
_entity.type
_entity.pdbx_description
1 polymer ?
#
loop_
_entity_poly.entity_id
_entity_poly.type
_entity_poly.pdbx_seq_one_letter_code
_entity_poly.pdbx_strand_id
1 'polypeptide(L)'
;MAERPQIVSELKRALREKGLTYTDVAGKLKLSVASVKRLFSTGDFSLDRVDGICELLGLTLKYILERAHEHAAPTNQLTVTQEQEIVADPALFLVTWLVLNRTPFEEVVRYYRFTEKEVLKHLIRLDRLRVIELQPGNRARLLVSRHFSWRPGGPVQRYIHQKLLREFLASHFTDSKEEFFFHGGELTEDGMAQIKRALQNVSRECVEIFEKDRSSPSQEKRGAAFALAFRPWNYSGFSQFERPSPDGAAPATPQ
;
A
#
# COMPACT_ATOMS: atom_id res chain seq x y z
N MET A 1 -22.52 4.71 10.84
CA MET A 1 -23.27 4.37 9.59
C MET A 1 -22.30 4.31 8.40
N ALA A 2 -21.26 3.47 8.50
CA ALA A 2 -20.21 3.35 7.47
C ALA A 2 -20.42 2.18 6.50
N GLU A 3 -21.43 1.33 6.70
CA GLU A 3 -21.57 0.05 5.97
C GLU A 3 -22.25 0.17 4.60
N ARG A 4 -23.13 1.15 4.38
CA ARG A 4 -23.84 1.29 3.09
C ARG A 4 -22.93 1.42 1.86
N PRO A 5 -21.91 2.30 1.85
CA PRO A 5 -21.01 2.43 0.69
C PRO A 5 -20.25 1.14 0.39
N GLN A 6 -19.94 0.36 1.41
CA GLN A 6 -19.20 -0.90 1.32
C GLN A 6 -20.05 -1.99 0.68
N ILE A 7 -21.31 -2.11 1.09
CA ILE A 7 -22.27 -3.05 0.49
C ILE A 7 -22.50 -2.70 -0.98
N VAL A 8 -22.67 -1.42 -1.31
CA VAL A 8 -22.84 -0.96 -2.71
C VAL A 8 -21.61 -1.28 -3.55
N SER A 9 -20.42 -1.07 -3.00
CA SER A 9 -19.16 -1.40 -3.67
C SER A 9 -19.05 -2.89 -3.94
N GLU A 10 -19.42 -3.73 -2.96
CA GLU A 10 -19.39 -5.18 -3.10
C GLU A 10 -20.42 -5.70 -4.12
N LEU A 11 -21.63 -5.17 -4.12
CA LEU A 11 -22.64 -5.50 -5.13
C LEU A 11 -22.15 -5.14 -6.55
N LYS A 12 -21.55 -3.96 -6.74
CA LYS A 12 -20.95 -3.56 -8.04
C LYS A 12 -19.87 -4.53 -8.48
N ARG A 13 -19.07 -5.01 -7.53
CA ARG A 13 -18.00 -5.96 -7.81
C ARG A 13 -18.54 -7.33 -8.19
N ALA A 14 -19.48 -7.86 -7.42
CA ALA A 14 -20.11 -9.14 -7.69
C ALA A 14 -20.82 -9.17 -9.07
N LEU A 15 -21.45 -8.04 -9.46
CA LEU A 15 -22.01 -7.89 -10.81
C LEU A 15 -20.92 -8.00 -11.88
N ARG A 16 -19.81 -7.28 -11.72
CA ARG A 16 -18.68 -7.34 -12.68
C ARG A 16 -18.06 -8.74 -12.76
N GLU A 17 -17.85 -9.41 -11.63
CA GLU A 17 -17.31 -10.78 -11.57
C GLU A 17 -18.18 -11.78 -12.33
N LYS A 18 -19.50 -11.57 -12.34
CA LYS A 18 -20.47 -12.43 -13.07
C LYS A 18 -20.79 -11.93 -14.48
N GLY A 19 -20.16 -10.84 -14.94
CA GLY A 19 -20.43 -10.25 -16.24
C GLY A 19 -21.82 -9.64 -16.38
N LEU A 20 -22.51 -9.37 -15.25
CA LEU A 20 -23.85 -8.80 -15.23
C LEU A 20 -23.80 -7.27 -15.29
N THR A 21 -24.77 -6.68 -15.97
CA THR A 21 -24.88 -5.24 -16.22
C THR A 21 -26.03 -4.62 -15.42
N TYR A 22 -26.10 -3.30 -15.40
CA TYR A 22 -27.26 -2.60 -14.82
C TYR A 22 -28.56 -2.86 -15.58
N THR A 23 -28.50 -3.33 -16.82
CA THR A 23 -29.69 -3.76 -17.58
C THR A 23 -30.28 -5.04 -16.99
N ASP A 24 -29.43 -5.99 -16.59
CA ASP A 24 -29.85 -7.25 -15.97
C ASP A 24 -30.50 -6.98 -14.60
N VAL A 25 -29.90 -6.09 -13.81
CA VAL A 25 -30.48 -5.63 -12.53
C VAL A 25 -31.82 -4.93 -12.75
N ALA A 26 -31.92 -4.08 -13.77
CA ALA A 26 -33.17 -3.39 -14.11
C ALA A 26 -34.30 -4.36 -14.46
N GLY A 27 -33.99 -5.40 -15.24
CA GLY A 27 -34.92 -6.48 -15.56
C GLY A 27 -35.40 -7.24 -14.31
N LYS A 28 -34.45 -7.64 -13.44
CA LYS A 28 -34.76 -8.37 -12.19
C LYS A 28 -35.63 -7.55 -11.22
N LEU A 29 -35.29 -6.26 -11.03
CA LEU A 29 -35.98 -5.38 -10.08
C LEU A 29 -37.24 -4.71 -10.69
N LYS A 30 -37.55 -4.93 -11.96
CA LYS A 30 -38.62 -4.24 -12.70
C LYS A 30 -38.49 -2.71 -12.61
N LEU A 31 -37.30 -2.18 -12.79
CA LEU A 31 -36.94 -0.77 -12.75
C LEU A 31 -36.36 -0.31 -14.09
N SER A 32 -36.34 1.00 -14.34
CA SER A 32 -35.53 1.54 -15.43
C SER A 32 -34.03 1.48 -15.13
N VAL A 33 -33.19 1.38 -16.16
CA VAL A 33 -31.74 1.42 -16.03
C VAL A 33 -31.27 2.73 -15.36
N ALA A 34 -31.96 3.86 -15.63
CA ALA A 34 -31.69 5.14 -15.00
C ALA A 34 -31.94 5.09 -13.48
N SER A 35 -33.03 4.42 -13.06
CA SER A 35 -33.35 4.22 -11.64
C SER A 35 -32.28 3.34 -10.96
N VAL A 36 -31.85 2.27 -11.62
CA VAL A 36 -30.76 1.41 -11.11
C VAL A 36 -29.45 2.21 -10.95
N LYS A 37 -29.06 2.99 -11.97
CA LYS A 37 -27.87 3.87 -11.87
C LYS A 37 -27.96 4.81 -10.68
N ARG A 38 -29.13 5.41 -10.44
CA ARG A 38 -29.37 6.28 -9.28
C ARG A 38 -29.24 5.52 -7.96
N LEU A 39 -29.84 4.33 -7.83
CA LEU A 39 -29.72 3.48 -6.64
C LEU A 39 -28.25 3.18 -6.32
N PHE A 40 -27.48 2.77 -7.31
CA PHE A 40 -26.05 2.49 -7.13
C PHE A 40 -25.19 3.74 -6.90
N SER A 41 -25.65 4.92 -7.25
CA SER A 41 -24.93 6.17 -6.96
C SER A 41 -25.27 6.75 -5.59
N THR A 42 -26.54 6.68 -5.16
CA THR A 42 -26.98 7.17 -3.85
C THR A 42 -26.77 6.15 -2.72
N GLY A 43 -26.71 4.86 -3.06
CA GLY A 43 -26.62 3.77 -2.07
C GLY A 43 -27.93 3.55 -1.30
N ASP A 44 -29.06 4.09 -1.77
CA ASP A 44 -30.34 4.01 -1.08
C ASP A 44 -31.16 2.82 -1.56
N PHE A 45 -30.78 1.64 -1.09
CA PHE A 45 -31.46 0.38 -1.38
C PHE A 45 -32.40 0.01 -0.23
N SER A 46 -33.64 -0.45 -0.57
CA SER A 46 -34.42 -1.24 0.37
C SER A 46 -33.85 -2.66 0.47
N LEU A 47 -34.11 -3.35 1.57
CA LEU A 47 -33.69 -4.75 1.75
C LEU A 47 -34.20 -5.64 0.62
N ASP A 48 -35.46 -5.50 0.21
CA ASP A 48 -36.05 -6.27 -0.88
C ASP A 48 -35.27 -6.12 -2.21
N ARG A 49 -34.75 -4.91 -2.47
CA ARG A 49 -33.94 -4.64 -3.66
C ARG A 49 -32.56 -5.29 -3.56
N VAL A 50 -31.96 -5.25 -2.37
CA VAL A 50 -30.69 -5.94 -2.15
C VAL A 50 -30.86 -7.45 -2.31
N ASP A 51 -31.91 -8.03 -1.73
CA ASP A 51 -32.23 -9.45 -1.88
C ASP A 51 -32.49 -9.83 -3.34
N GLY A 52 -33.25 -9.02 -4.09
CA GLY A 52 -33.44 -9.25 -5.52
C GLY A 52 -32.14 -9.22 -6.34
N ILE A 53 -31.17 -8.37 -5.97
CA ILE A 53 -29.86 -8.35 -6.60
C ILE A 53 -29.04 -9.58 -6.17
N CYS A 54 -29.10 -9.97 -4.89
CA CYS A 54 -28.44 -11.17 -4.38
C CYS A 54 -28.95 -12.43 -5.09
N GLU A 55 -30.26 -12.56 -5.29
CA GLU A 55 -30.87 -13.65 -6.08
C GLU A 55 -30.35 -13.67 -7.52
N LEU A 56 -30.29 -12.51 -8.20
CA LEU A 56 -29.75 -12.40 -9.56
C LEU A 56 -28.27 -12.85 -9.59
N LEU A 57 -27.52 -12.52 -8.56
CA LEU A 57 -26.12 -12.94 -8.39
C LEU A 57 -25.98 -14.41 -7.97
N GLY A 58 -27.05 -15.09 -7.51
CA GLY A 58 -26.95 -16.41 -6.90
C GLY A 58 -26.10 -16.41 -5.62
N LEU A 59 -26.18 -15.32 -4.85
CA LEU A 59 -25.44 -15.09 -3.60
C LEU A 59 -26.43 -14.78 -2.49
N THR A 60 -26.02 -14.98 -1.23
CA THR A 60 -26.81 -14.57 -0.06
C THR A 60 -26.43 -13.18 0.40
N LEU A 61 -27.37 -12.45 1.02
CA LEU A 61 -27.07 -11.17 1.66
C LEU A 61 -25.95 -11.32 2.71
N LYS A 62 -25.96 -12.40 3.49
CA LYS A 62 -24.91 -12.72 4.44
C LYS A 62 -23.53 -12.75 3.77
N TYR A 63 -23.41 -13.44 2.64
CA TYR A 63 -22.17 -13.51 1.88
C TYR A 63 -21.71 -12.15 1.38
N ILE A 64 -22.63 -11.30 0.88
CA ILE A 64 -22.32 -9.92 0.47
C ILE A 64 -21.85 -9.08 1.65
N LEU A 65 -22.48 -9.21 2.83
CA LEU A 65 -22.08 -8.49 4.05
C LEU A 65 -20.70 -8.91 4.55
N GLU A 66 -20.43 -10.21 4.61
CA GLU A 66 -19.11 -10.76 5.01
C GLU A 66 -18.02 -10.24 4.07
N ARG A 67 -18.22 -10.34 2.77
CA ARG A 67 -17.28 -9.79 1.78
C ARG A 67 -17.16 -8.28 1.83
N ALA A 68 -18.26 -7.55 2.04
CA ALA A 68 -18.23 -6.11 2.22
C ALA A 68 -17.43 -5.72 3.47
N HIS A 69 -17.51 -6.49 4.54
CA HIS A 69 -16.75 -6.28 5.77
C HIS A 69 -15.26 -6.63 5.58
N GLU A 70 -14.95 -7.78 4.99
CA GLU A 70 -13.57 -8.19 4.66
C GLU A 70 -12.88 -7.17 3.73
N HIS A 71 -13.64 -6.60 2.77
CA HIS A 71 -13.12 -5.63 1.82
C HIS A 71 -13.17 -4.18 2.33
N ALA A 72 -13.85 -3.93 3.43
CA ALA A 72 -13.95 -2.61 4.05
C ALA A 72 -12.82 -2.33 5.02
N ALA A 73 -12.26 -3.37 5.64
CA ALA A 73 -11.09 -3.22 6.47
C ALA A 73 -9.90 -2.82 5.59
N PRO A 74 -9.29 -1.64 5.83
CA PRO A 74 -8.10 -1.26 5.08
C PRO A 74 -7.01 -2.31 5.28
N THR A 75 -6.42 -2.75 4.18
CA THR A 75 -5.36 -3.77 4.20
C THR A 75 -4.13 -3.21 4.89
N ASN A 76 -3.69 -3.86 5.96
CA ASN A 76 -2.45 -3.47 6.65
C ASN A 76 -1.19 -4.00 5.95
N GLN A 77 -1.33 -5.10 5.20
CA GLN A 77 -0.22 -5.77 4.54
C GLN A 77 -0.71 -6.55 3.32
N LEU A 78 -0.01 -6.45 2.20
CA LEU A 78 -0.31 -7.24 1.00
C LEU A 78 0.15 -8.69 1.17
N THR A 79 -0.38 -9.58 0.33
CA THR A 79 0.11 -10.96 0.21
C THR A 79 1.46 -10.99 -0.52
N VAL A 80 2.20 -12.09 -0.37
CA VAL A 80 3.46 -12.28 -1.10
C VAL A 80 3.26 -12.19 -2.61
N THR A 81 2.19 -12.78 -3.13
CA THR A 81 1.88 -12.76 -4.57
C THR A 81 1.59 -11.34 -5.09
N GLN A 82 0.83 -10.55 -4.33
CA GLN A 82 0.58 -9.14 -4.67
C GLN A 82 1.87 -8.33 -4.71
N GLU A 83 2.74 -8.49 -3.70
CA GLU A 83 4.04 -7.83 -3.67
C GLU A 83 4.95 -8.29 -4.83
N GLN A 84 4.95 -9.58 -5.16
CA GLN A 84 5.70 -10.12 -6.31
C GLN A 84 5.25 -9.49 -7.62
N GLU A 85 3.94 -9.35 -7.84
CA GLU A 85 3.43 -8.72 -9.06
C GLU A 85 3.83 -7.25 -9.16
N ILE A 86 3.84 -6.53 -8.02
CA ILE A 86 4.24 -5.11 -7.99
C ILE A 86 5.71 -4.95 -8.36
N VAL A 87 6.62 -5.75 -7.80
CA VAL A 87 8.07 -5.59 -8.03
C VAL A 87 8.56 -6.25 -9.32
N ALA A 88 7.76 -7.14 -9.93
CA ALA A 88 8.09 -7.73 -11.23
C ALA A 88 8.10 -6.71 -12.37
N ASP A 89 7.42 -5.58 -12.19
CA ASP A 89 7.29 -4.52 -13.18
C ASP A 89 7.70 -3.17 -12.54
N PRO A 90 8.89 -2.62 -12.88
CA PRO A 90 9.37 -1.35 -12.31
C PRO A 90 8.41 -0.18 -12.52
N ALA A 91 7.68 -0.16 -13.64
CA ALA A 91 6.69 0.88 -13.92
C ALA A 91 5.47 0.74 -12.98
N LEU A 92 5.00 -0.49 -12.75
CA LEU A 92 3.94 -0.75 -11.77
C LEU A 92 4.39 -0.40 -10.35
N PHE A 93 5.64 -0.74 -9.98
CA PHE A 93 6.20 -0.36 -8.68
C PHE A 93 6.23 1.16 -8.50
N LEU A 94 6.69 1.91 -9.51
CA LEU A 94 6.69 3.39 -9.49
C LEU A 94 5.28 3.94 -9.34
N VAL A 95 4.32 3.48 -10.17
CA VAL A 95 2.93 3.93 -10.06
C VAL A 95 2.33 3.58 -8.71
N THR A 96 2.65 2.40 -8.14
CA THR A 96 2.24 2.02 -6.78
C THR A 96 2.78 3.00 -5.75
N TRP A 97 4.07 3.32 -5.82
CA TRP A 97 4.71 4.28 -4.92
C TRP A 97 4.04 5.66 -5.00
N LEU A 98 3.80 6.17 -6.20
CA LEU A 98 3.15 7.46 -6.43
C LEU A 98 1.71 7.49 -5.89
N VAL A 99 0.96 6.43 -6.13
CA VAL A 99 -0.43 6.30 -5.65
C VAL A 99 -0.50 6.19 -4.12
N LEU A 100 0.40 5.43 -3.49
CA LEU A 100 0.50 5.39 -2.03
C LEU A 100 0.84 6.76 -1.44
N ASN A 101 1.63 7.55 -2.15
CA ASN A 101 1.91 8.96 -1.83
C ASN A 101 0.80 9.92 -2.30
N ARG A 102 -0.34 9.39 -2.80
CA ARG A 102 -1.51 10.16 -3.25
C ARG A 102 -1.21 11.18 -4.36
N THR A 103 -0.19 10.90 -5.19
CA THR A 103 0.10 11.71 -6.36
C THR A 103 -1.09 11.66 -7.33
N PRO A 104 -1.65 12.81 -7.76
CA PRO A 104 -2.76 12.84 -8.71
C PRO A 104 -2.40 12.22 -10.05
N PHE A 105 -3.38 11.65 -10.74
CA PHE A 105 -3.20 11.04 -12.07
C PHE A 105 -2.54 11.99 -13.06
N GLU A 106 -2.99 13.24 -13.10
CA GLU A 106 -2.51 14.28 -14.00
C GLU A 106 -1.03 14.62 -13.75
N GLU A 107 -0.60 14.58 -12.48
CA GLU A 107 0.80 14.81 -12.10
C GLU A 107 1.69 13.63 -12.53
N VAL A 108 1.21 12.39 -12.42
CA VAL A 108 1.95 11.21 -12.91
C VAL A 108 2.20 11.33 -14.41
N VAL A 109 1.19 11.68 -15.20
CA VAL A 109 1.33 11.88 -16.65
C VAL A 109 2.24 13.07 -16.97
N ARG A 110 2.17 14.13 -16.18
CA ARG A 110 2.94 15.36 -16.42
C ARG A 110 4.44 15.21 -16.14
N TYR A 111 4.79 14.52 -15.06
CA TYR A 111 6.17 14.49 -14.56
C TYR A 111 6.93 13.22 -14.94
N TYR A 112 6.23 12.15 -15.35
CA TYR A 112 6.86 10.89 -15.73
C TYR A 112 6.61 10.57 -17.21
N ARG A 113 7.49 9.78 -17.81
CA ARG A 113 7.37 9.37 -19.21
C ARG A 113 6.31 8.27 -19.39
N PHE A 114 5.08 8.57 -18.99
CA PHE A 114 3.90 7.73 -19.18
C PHE A 114 2.86 8.46 -20.02
N THR A 115 2.22 7.73 -20.90
CA THR A 115 0.95 8.15 -21.48
C THR A 115 -0.20 7.92 -20.49
N GLU A 116 -1.29 8.64 -20.62
CA GLU A 116 -2.51 8.42 -19.81
C GLU A 116 -2.96 6.95 -19.86
N LYS A 117 -2.88 6.32 -21.03
CA LYS A 117 -3.27 4.92 -21.23
C LYS A 117 -2.39 3.95 -20.43
N GLU A 118 -1.10 4.22 -20.34
CA GLU A 118 -0.18 3.40 -19.55
C GLU A 118 -0.43 3.56 -18.06
N VAL A 119 -0.60 4.80 -17.57
CA VAL A 119 -0.95 5.03 -16.16
C VAL A 119 -2.25 4.33 -15.82
N LEU A 120 -3.29 4.49 -16.66
CA LEU A 120 -4.58 3.83 -16.44
C LEU A 120 -4.45 2.30 -16.40
N LYS A 121 -3.63 1.71 -17.26
CA LYS A 121 -3.33 0.26 -17.25
C LYS A 121 -2.75 -0.18 -15.90
N HIS A 122 -1.83 0.59 -15.34
CA HIS A 122 -1.25 0.29 -14.02
C HIS A 122 -2.27 0.50 -12.90
N LEU A 123 -3.10 1.55 -12.95
CA LEU A 123 -4.17 1.75 -11.97
C LEU A 123 -5.19 0.59 -11.99
N ILE A 124 -5.56 0.07 -13.16
CA ILE A 124 -6.44 -1.11 -13.27
C ILE A 124 -5.77 -2.35 -12.64
N ARG A 125 -4.46 -2.52 -12.80
CA ARG A 125 -3.73 -3.61 -12.13
C ARG A 125 -3.76 -3.44 -10.61
N LEU A 126 -3.53 -2.22 -10.10
CA LEU A 126 -3.58 -1.93 -8.66
C LEU A 126 -4.98 -2.09 -8.07
N ASP A 127 -6.04 -1.81 -8.85
CA ASP A 127 -7.42 -2.09 -8.46
C ASP A 127 -7.67 -3.61 -8.31
N ARG A 128 -7.18 -4.42 -9.26
CA ARG A 128 -7.23 -5.89 -9.18
C ARG A 128 -6.44 -6.43 -7.99
N LEU A 129 -5.29 -5.83 -7.70
CA LEU A 129 -4.44 -6.16 -6.55
C LEU A 129 -5.00 -5.63 -5.22
N ARG A 130 -6.14 -4.95 -5.21
CA ARG A 130 -6.76 -4.43 -3.99
C ARG A 130 -5.88 -3.43 -3.21
N VAL A 131 -4.97 -2.79 -3.89
CA VAL A 131 -4.21 -1.67 -3.34
C VAL A 131 -5.05 -0.40 -3.34
N ILE A 132 -5.84 -0.22 -4.42
CA ILE A 132 -6.76 0.90 -4.62
C ILE A 132 -8.14 0.43 -5.04
N GLU A 133 -9.09 1.34 -5.02
CA GLU A 133 -10.32 1.31 -5.78
C GLU A 133 -10.25 2.40 -6.86
N LEU A 134 -10.30 1.99 -8.12
CA LEU A 134 -10.30 2.93 -9.23
C LEU A 134 -11.69 3.55 -9.40
N GLN A 135 -11.79 4.84 -9.24
CA GLN A 135 -13.01 5.62 -9.32
C GLN A 135 -13.13 6.37 -10.66
N PRO A 136 -14.34 6.85 -11.04
CA PRO A 136 -14.52 7.69 -12.23
C PRO A 136 -13.57 8.90 -12.22
N GLY A 137 -13.08 9.28 -13.41
CA GLY A 137 -12.09 10.35 -13.57
C GLY A 137 -10.68 9.94 -13.15
N ASN A 138 -10.34 8.66 -13.29
CA ASN A 138 -9.01 8.09 -13.01
C ASN A 138 -8.51 8.34 -11.56
N ARG A 139 -9.44 8.58 -10.63
CA ARG A 139 -9.10 8.80 -9.22
C ARG A 139 -8.86 7.47 -8.51
N ALA A 140 -7.76 7.39 -7.78
CA ALA A 140 -7.40 6.22 -6.99
C ALA A 140 -7.78 6.45 -5.51
N ARG A 141 -8.71 5.65 -4.98
CA ARG A 141 -8.98 5.58 -3.53
C ARG A 141 -8.16 4.45 -2.93
N LEU A 142 -7.29 4.76 -1.98
CA LEU A 142 -6.48 3.75 -1.29
C LEU A 142 -7.37 2.76 -0.51
N LEU A 143 -7.11 1.48 -0.66
CA LEU A 143 -7.68 0.38 0.12
C LEU A 143 -6.73 -0.10 1.22
N VAL A 144 -5.50 0.41 1.26
CA VAL A 144 -4.54 0.16 2.31
C VAL A 144 -4.76 1.11 3.49
N SER A 145 -4.46 0.64 4.69
CA SER A 145 -4.63 1.42 5.92
C SER A 145 -3.56 2.50 6.08
N ARG A 146 -3.78 3.42 7.04
CA ARG A 146 -2.74 4.37 7.46
C ARG A 146 -1.53 3.68 8.12
N HIS A 147 -1.69 2.46 8.61
CA HIS A 147 -0.64 1.63 9.20
C HIS A 147 -0.11 0.57 8.23
N PHE A 148 -0.35 0.80 6.93
CA PHE A 148 0.16 -0.10 5.90
C PHE A 148 1.68 -0.20 5.97
N SER A 149 2.18 -1.42 5.90
CA SER A 149 3.61 -1.70 5.80
C SER A 149 3.84 -2.85 4.83
N TRP A 150 4.95 -2.79 4.13
CA TRP A 150 5.40 -3.91 3.32
C TRP A 150 5.74 -5.10 4.21
N ARG A 151 5.53 -6.29 3.69
CA ARG A 151 5.79 -7.54 4.41
C ARG A 151 7.27 -7.64 4.81
N PRO A 152 7.58 -7.86 6.10
CA PRO A 152 8.95 -8.13 6.54
C PRO A 152 9.54 -9.34 5.80
N GLY A 153 10.73 -9.17 5.20
CA GLY A 153 11.36 -10.18 4.33
C GLY A 153 10.60 -10.45 3.02
N GLY A 154 9.54 -9.69 2.72
CA GLY A 154 8.72 -9.84 1.52
C GLY A 154 9.39 -9.35 0.23
N PRO A 155 8.74 -9.60 -0.93
CA PRO A 155 9.28 -9.22 -2.23
C PRO A 155 9.60 -7.74 -2.36
N VAL A 156 8.71 -6.85 -1.89
CA VAL A 156 8.92 -5.40 -1.97
C VAL A 156 10.06 -4.97 -1.05
N GLN A 157 10.13 -5.50 0.18
CA GLN A 157 11.23 -5.16 1.08
C GLN A 157 12.58 -5.61 0.51
N ARG A 158 12.66 -6.81 -0.07
CA ARG A 158 13.89 -7.27 -0.76
C ARG A 158 14.26 -6.37 -1.95
N TYR A 159 13.27 -5.96 -2.75
CA TYR A 159 13.48 -5.02 -3.85
C TYR A 159 14.03 -3.68 -3.36
N ILE A 160 13.46 -3.13 -2.29
CA ILE A 160 13.94 -1.90 -1.65
C ILE A 160 15.39 -2.08 -1.20
N HIS A 161 15.72 -3.16 -0.50
CA HIS A 161 17.09 -3.42 -0.02
C HIS A 161 18.10 -3.56 -1.15
N GLN A 162 17.77 -4.32 -2.18
CA GLN A 162 18.71 -4.67 -3.25
C GLN A 162 18.88 -3.57 -4.31
N LYS A 163 17.88 -2.73 -4.49
CA LYS A 163 17.86 -1.70 -5.55
C LYS A 163 17.89 -0.30 -4.97
N LEU A 164 16.86 0.08 -4.19
CA LEU A 164 16.69 1.46 -3.75
C LEU A 164 17.72 1.87 -2.69
N LEU A 165 17.87 1.07 -1.62
CA LEU A 165 18.81 1.40 -0.55
C LEU A 165 20.26 1.36 -1.01
N ARG A 166 20.59 0.47 -1.95
CA ARG A 166 21.94 0.43 -2.51
C ARG A 166 22.27 1.72 -3.25
N GLU A 167 21.35 2.24 -4.05
CA GLU A 167 21.51 3.50 -4.77
C GLU A 167 21.50 4.69 -3.79
N PHE A 168 20.54 4.70 -2.86
CA PHE A 168 20.41 5.74 -1.84
C PHE A 168 21.68 5.90 -1.00
N LEU A 169 22.27 4.81 -0.53
CA LEU A 169 23.49 4.81 0.30
C LEU A 169 24.78 4.97 -0.52
N ALA A 170 24.72 5.02 -1.85
CA ALA A 170 25.88 5.30 -2.68
C ALA A 170 26.24 6.80 -2.71
N SER A 171 25.37 7.69 -2.22
CA SER A 171 25.69 9.09 -2.01
C SER A 171 26.79 9.27 -0.96
N HIS A 172 27.58 10.33 -1.10
CA HIS A 172 28.57 10.73 -0.08
C HIS A 172 27.96 11.59 1.04
N PHE A 173 26.68 11.95 0.94
CA PHE A 173 25.96 12.78 1.92
C PHE A 173 26.69 14.09 2.26
N THR A 174 27.15 14.82 1.24
CA THR A 174 27.93 16.04 1.39
C THR A 174 27.15 17.32 1.10
N ASP A 175 25.95 17.23 0.54
CA ASP A 175 25.08 18.40 0.34
C ASP A 175 24.48 18.84 1.68
N SER A 176 24.28 20.14 1.86
CA SER A 176 23.70 20.72 3.09
C SER A 176 22.26 20.28 3.38
N LYS A 177 21.60 19.58 2.46
CA LYS A 177 20.25 19.00 2.58
C LYS A 177 20.27 17.51 2.83
N GLU A 178 21.44 16.91 2.90
CA GLU A 178 21.65 15.49 3.14
C GLU A 178 22.18 15.28 4.55
N GLU A 179 21.76 14.21 5.19
CA GLU A 179 22.23 13.82 6.52
C GLU A 179 22.46 12.31 6.56
N PHE A 180 23.57 11.90 7.15
CA PHE A 180 23.90 10.50 7.38
C PHE A 180 24.45 10.30 8.79
N PHE A 181 23.82 9.41 9.54
CA PHE A 181 24.26 9.03 10.87
C PHE A 181 24.56 7.54 10.91
N PHE A 182 25.74 7.18 11.38
CA PHE A 182 26.10 5.80 11.67
C PHE A 182 26.72 5.73 13.06
N HIS A 183 26.05 5.03 13.97
CA HIS A 183 26.51 4.79 15.32
C HIS A 183 26.48 3.31 15.63
N GLY A 184 27.49 2.83 16.36
CA GLY A 184 27.57 1.47 16.84
C GLY A 184 28.05 1.43 18.30
N GLY A 185 27.69 0.41 19.03
CA GLY A 185 28.08 0.20 20.41
C GLY A 185 27.38 -1.01 21.02
N GLU A 186 27.75 -1.35 22.23
CA GLU A 186 27.12 -2.44 22.99
C GLU A 186 25.91 -1.92 23.75
N LEU A 187 24.84 -2.67 23.76
CA LEU A 187 23.57 -2.31 24.39
C LEU A 187 23.01 -3.46 25.22
N THR A 188 22.36 -3.11 26.31
CA THR A 188 21.48 -4.02 27.03
C THR A 188 20.17 -4.23 26.26
N GLU A 189 19.40 -5.26 26.59
CA GLU A 189 18.05 -5.49 26.06
C GLU A 189 17.14 -4.25 26.23
N ASP A 190 17.21 -3.61 27.40
CA ASP A 190 16.45 -2.38 27.64
C ASP A 190 16.92 -1.21 26.76
N GLY A 191 18.22 -1.04 26.58
CA GLY A 191 18.79 -0.06 25.65
C GLY A 191 18.36 -0.29 24.22
N MET A 192 18.35 -1.54 23.73
CA MET A 192 17.84 -1.91 22.40
C MET A 192 16.34 -1.56 22.27
N ALA A 193 15.54 -1.86 23.29
CA ALA A 193 14.12 -1.51 23.31
C ALA A 193 13.88 0.02 23.29
N GLN A 194 14.73 0.79 23.98
CA GLN A 194 14.66 2.26 23.97
C GLN A 194 14.97 2.83 22.57
N ILE A 195 16.05 2.38 21.91
CA ILE A 195 16.40 2.82 20.55
C ILE A 195 15.26 2.48 19.58
N LYS A 196 14.73 1.26 19.64
CA LYS A 196 13.61 0.86 18.79
C LYS A 196 12.39 1.79 18.93
N ARG A 197 12.03 2.16 20.17
CA ARG A 197 10.95 3.13 20.43
C ARG A 197 11.28 4.51 19.86
N ALA A 198 12.50 4.99 20.05
CA ALA A 198 12.94 6.30 19.53
C ALA A 198 12.84 6.34 18.00
N LEU A 199 13.34 5.32 17.29
CA LEU A 199 13.24 5.23 15.83
C LEU A 199 11.79 5.18 15.33
N GLN A 200 10.90 4.49 16.05
CA GLN A 200 9.47 4.47 15.72
C GLN A 200 8.83 5.85 15.87
N ASN A 201 9.25 6.64 16.85
CA ASN A 201 8.75 8.00 17.03
C ASN A 201 9.25 8.92 15.91
N VAL A 202 10.55 8.93 15.64
CA VAL A 202 11.14 9.71 14.54
C VAL A 202 10.50 9.33 13.20
N SER A 203 10.29 8.04 12.95
CA SER A 203 9.61 7.59 11.73
C SER A 203 8.21 8.19 11.59
N ARG A 204 7.42 8.25 12.68
CA ARG A 204 6.08 8.86 12.67
C ARG A 204 6.16 10.36 12.37
N GLU A 205 7.04 11.08 13.05
CA GLU A 205 7.25 12.52 12.84
C GLU A 205 7.63 12.81 11.38
N CYS A 206 8.55 12.05 10.80
CA CYS A 206 8.92 12.21 9.40
C CYS A 206 7.73 11.96 8.46
N VAL A 207 6.92 10.93 8.72
CA VAL A 207 5.71 10.65 7.93
C VAL A 207 4.70 11.80 8.03
N GLU A 208 4.52 12.38 9.21
CA GLU A 208 3.64 13.54 9.40
C GLU A 208 4.10 14.77 8.59
N ILE A 209 5.42 14.99 8.50
CA ILE A 209 6.01 16.05 7.66
C ILE A 209 5.67 15.79 6.18
N PHE A 210 5.87 14.56 5.67
CA PHE A 210 5.47 14.22 4.30
C PHE A 210 3.96 14.43 4.06
N GLU A 211 3.12 14.07 5.03
CA GLU A 211 1.67 14.29 4.93
C GLU A 211 1.32 15.79 4.88
N LYS A 212 1.96 16.61 5.71
CA LYS A 212 1.75 18.07 5.74
C LYS A 212 2.16 18.71 4.42
N ASP A 213 3.32 18.35 3.90
CA ASP A 213 3.84 18.91 2.65
C ASP A 213 3.10 18.41 1.40
N ARG A 214 2.25 17.38 1.55
CA ARG A 214 1.48 16.85 0.43
C ARG A 214 0.58 17.89 -0.24
N SER A 215 0.02 18.82 0.54
CA SER A 215 -0.82 19.91 0.06
C SER A 215 -0.06 21.06 -0.60
N SER A 216 1.26 21.12 -0.47
CA SER A 216 2.09 22.16 -1.09
C SER A 216 2.15 21.99 -2.62
N PRO A 217 2.33 23.08 -3.39
CA PRO A 217 2.43 23.01 -4.85
C PRO A 217 3.57 22.08 -5.29
N SER A 218 3.32 21.25 -6.30
CA SER A 218 4.31 20.27 -6.80
C SER A 218 5.60 20.90 -7.33
N GLN A 219 5.54 22.15 -7.80
CA GLN A 219 6.71 22.90 -8.31
C GLN A 219 7.73 23.23 -7.21
N GLU A 220 7.31 23.28 -5.96
CA GLU A 220 8.16 23.54 -4.80
C GLU A 220 8.72 22.27 -4.17
N LYS A 221 8.20 21.09 -4.58
CA LYS A 221 8.58 19.80 -3.99
C LYS A 221 9.78 19.19 -4.70
N ARG A 222 10.61 18.52 -3.92
CA ARG A 222 11.68 17.65 -4.42
C ARG A 222 11.49 16.25 -3.86
N GLY A 223 11.87 15.24 -4.64
CA GLY A 223 11.91 13.87 -4.14
C GLY A 223 12.88 13.79 -2.96
N ALA A 224 12.41 13.24 -1.86
CA ALA A 224 13.20 12.98 -0.66
C ALA A 224 12.86 11.60 -0.12
N ALA A 225 13.84 10.94 0.47
CA ALA A 225 13.67 9.67 1.15
C ALA A 225 14.51 9.65 2.43
N PHE A 226 14.07 8.89 3.41
CA PHE A 226 14.87 8.58 4.58
C PHE A 226 14.83 7.08 4.84
N ALA A 227 15.89 6.55 5.47
CA ALA A 227 15.96 5.16 5.90
C ALA A 227 16.40 5.11 7.36
N LEU A 228 15.61 4.42 8.18
CA LEU A 228 15.93 4.16 9.58
C LEU A 228 16.06 2.66 9.76
N ALA A 229 17.20 2.20 10.25
CA ALA A 229 17.44 0.80 10.50
C ALA A 229 18.16 0.60 11.82
N PHE A 230 17.75 -0.42 12.57
CA PHE A 230 18.42 -0.84 13.79
C PHE A 230 18.37 -2.36 13.88
N ARG A 231 19.49 -2.96 14.17
CA ARG A 231 19.59 -4.39 14.48
C ARG A 231 20.75 -4.66 15.43
N PRO A 232 20.71 -5.68 16.27
CA PRO A 232 21.92 -6.26 16.85
C PRO A 232 22.86 -6.69 15.73
N TRP A 233 24.10 -6.21 15.75
CA TRP A 233 25.02 -6.48 14.67
C TRP A 233 26.48 -6.33 15.10
N ASN A 234 27.26 -7.37 14.85
CA ASN A 234 28.69 -7.35 14.95
C ASN A 234 29.29 -7.35 13.55
N TYR A 235 30.17 -6.41 13.28
CA TYR A 235 30.84 -6.36 11.98
C TYR A 235 31.78 -7.54 11.82
N SER A 236 31.49 -8.42 10.88
CA SER A 236 32.27 -9.65 10.67
C SER A 236 33.76 -9.41 10.38
N GLY A 237 34.14 -8.25 9.85
CA GLY A 237 35.55 -7.86 9.67
C GLY A 237 36.31 -7.68 10.97
N PHE A 238 35.63 -7.54 12.12
CA PHE A 238 36.30 -7.46 13.42
C PHE A 238 36.52 -8.81 14.08
N SER A 239 35.85 -9.88 13.63
CA SER A 239 35.95 -11.20 14.24
C SER A 239 37.39 -11.77 14.24
N GLN A 240 38.22 -11.34 13.28
CA GLN A 240 39.65 -11.70 13.23
C GLN A 240 40.48 -11.14 14.42
N PHE A 241 39.94 -10.14 15.13
CA PHE A 241 40.59 -9.53 16.30
C PHE A 241 39.99 -10.01 17.62
N GLU A 242 38.91 -10.78 17.58
CA GLU A 242 38.28 -11.32 18.78
C GLU A 242 39.11 -12.46 19.35
N ARG A 243 39.26 -12.49 20.68
CA ARG A 243 39.91 -13.64 21.34
C ARG A 243 38.96 -14.83 21.31
N PRO A 244 39.48 -16.07 21.10
CA PRO A 244 38.64 -17.26 21.21
C PRO A 244 37.93 -17.28 22.59
N SER A 245 36.61 -17.48 22.59
CA SER A 245 35.85 -17.62 23.84
C SER A 245 36.38 -18.82 24.64
N PRO A 246 36.58 -18.68 25.96
CA PRO A 246 37.08 -19.78 26.80
C PRO A 246 36.18 -21.03 26.73
N ASP A 247 34.92 -20.89 26.38
CA ASP A 247 33.90 -21.94 26.37
C ASP A 247 33.66 -22.59 24.98
N GLY A 248 34.46 -22.30 23.96
CA GLY A 248 34.40 -22.99 22.65
C GLY A 248 33.09 -22.77 21.86
N ALA A 249 32.23 -21.87 22.28
CA ALA A 249 31.01 -21.54 21.54
C ALA A 249 31.33 -20.59 20.39
N ALA A 250 31.26 -21.07 19.15
CA ALA A 250 31.35 -20.22 17.97
C ALA A 250 30.24 -19.16 18.00
N PRO A 251 30.53 -17.88 17.67
CA PRO A 251 29.51 -16.87 17.59
C PRO A 251 28.45 -17.29 16.56
N ALA A 252 27.18 -17.22 16.97
CA ALA A 252 26.06 -17.55 16.08
C ALA A 252 26.09 -16.63 14.86
N THR A 253 26.33 -17.21 13.70
CA THR A 253 26.25 -16.50 12.41
C THR A 253 24.80 -16.07 12.18
N PRO A 254 24.49 -14.77 12.09
CA PRO A 254 23.14 -14.35 11.76
C PRO A 254 22.85 -14.67 10.28
N GLN A 255 21.75 -15.41 10.05
CA GLN A 255 21.15 -15.62 8.73
C GLN A 255 20.58 -14.34 8.12
#